data_1435fe7c77f1c5c95609d651fa22c772
#
_entry.id   1435fe7c77f1c5c95609d651fa22c772
#
_cell.length_a   1.000
_cell.length_b   1.000
_cell.length_c   1.000
_cell.angle_alpha   90.00
_cell.angle_beta   90.00
_cell.angle_gamma   90.00
#
_symmetry.space_group_name_H-M   'P 1'
#
loop_
_entity.id
_entity.type
_entity.pdbx_description
1 polymer ?
#
loop_
_entity_poly.entity_id
_entity_poly.type
_entity_poly.pdbx_seq_one_letter_code
_entity_poly.pdbx_strand_id
1 'polypeptide(L)'
;MKTYFDHEKLDVYRESIAFCAWTGDLLNSISAKAAAKDQLDRASTSVPLNIAEGNGKFSAKDRARFLEIARGSALECAAALDVLVARKLVAPEQIENAKENLVRIVQMLMGMLRRFSDFLREEGGEYGIEHEHEHDYERGEHE
;
A
#
# COMPACT_ATOMS: atom_id res chain seq x y z
N MET A 1 -4.96 -22.92 1.92
CA MET A 1 -6.22 -22.16 1.78
C MET A 1 -6.72 -22.25 0.34
N LYS A 2 -7.99 -22.53 0.17
CA LYS A 2 -8.59 -22.60 -1.16
C LYS A 2 -8.68 -21.20 -1.79
N THR A 3 -8.23 -21.09 -3.05
CA THR A 3 -8.25 -19.83 -3.81
C THR A 3 -9.49 -19.79 -4.71
N TYR A 4 -10.26 -18.71 -4.62
CA TYR A 4 -11.46 -18.49 -5.42
C TYR A 4 -11.19 -17.51 -6.57
N PHE A 5 -10.48 -16.42 -6.29
CA PHE A 5 -10.20 -15.38 -7.27
C PHE A 5 -8.70 -15.23 -7.51
N ASP A 6 -8.34 -14.77 -8.70
CA ASP A 6 -6.95 -14.69 -9.12
C ASP A 6 -6.09 -13.78 -8.21
N HIS A 7 -6.63 -12.65 -7.76
CA HIS A 7 -5.88 -11.74 -6.88
C HIS A 7 -5.47 -12.37 -5.55
N GLU A 8 -6.21 -13.40 -5.07
CA GLU A 8 -5.88 -14.10 -3.84
C GLU A 8 -4.55 -14.86 -3.91
N LYS A 9 -4.03 -15.10 -5.12
CA LYS A 9 -2.73 -15.74 -5.35
C LYS A 9 -1.56 -14.77 -5.22
N LEU A 10 -1.81 -13.46 -5.25
CA LEU A 10 -0.78 -12.43 -5.18
C LEU A 10 -0.24 -12.30 -3.76
N ASP A 11 1.08 -12.38 -3.62
CA ASP A 11 1.74 -12.19 -2.32
C ASP A 11 1.43 -10.81 -1.73
N VAL A 12 1.44 -9.78 -2.56
CA VAL A 12 1.13 -8.42 -2.11
C VAL A 12 -0.30 -8.29 -1.57
N TYR A 13 -1.26 -9.00 -2.15
CA TYR A 13 -2.63 -9.04 -1.62
C TYR A 13 -2.66 -9.69 -0.24
N ARG A 14 -2.03 -10.85 -0.08
CA ARG A 14 -1.96 -11.58 1.18
C ARG A 14 -1.27 -10.76 2.27
N GLU A 15 -0.17 -10.11 1.94
CA GLU A 15 0.54 -9.19 2.85
C GLU A 15 -0.36 -8.03 3.28
N SER A 16 -1.13 -7.45 2.34
CA SER A 16 -2.04 -6.34 2.66
C SER A 16 -3.21 -6.77 3.54
N ILE A 17 -3.72 -7.99 3.36
CA ILE A 17 -4.75 -8.55 4.24
C ILE A 17 -4.20 -8.78 5.65
N ALA A 18 -2.98 -9.31 5.78
CA ALA A 18 -2.32 -9.48 7.08
C ALA A 18 -2.12 -8.13 7.77
N PHE A 19 -1.74 -7.09 7.02
CA PHE A 19 -1.64 -5.73 7.53
C PHE A 19 -2.98 -5.20 8.03
N CYS A 20 -4.08 -5.46 7.31
CA CYS A 20 -5.42 -5.08 7.76
C CYS A 20 -5.81 -5.76 9.08
N ALA A 21 -5.47 -7.04 9.25
CA ALA A 21 -5.75 -7.77 10.50
C ALA A 21 -4.99 -7.14 11.67
N TRP A 22 -3.71 -6.87 11.49
CA TRP A 22 -2.89 -6.20 12.51
C TRP A 22 -3.42 -4.80 12.83
N THR A 23 -3.76 -4.03 11.80
CA THR A 23 -4.32 -2.67 11.96
C THR A 23 -5.63 -2.70 12.75
N GLY A 24 -6.53 -3.65 12.46
CA GLY A 24 -7.78 -3.80 13.18
C GLY A 24 -7.56 -4.00 14.69
N ASP A 25 -6.62 -4.85 15.06
CA ASP A 25 -6.26 -5.08 16.46
C ASP A 25 -5.67 -3.81 17.10
N LEU A 26 -4.78 -3.11 16.39
CA LEU A 26 -4.21 -1.85 16.89
C LEU A 26 -5.29 -0.80 17.13
N LEU A 27 -6.19 -0.60 16.16
CA LEU A 27 -7.27 0.40 16.26
C LEU A 27 -8.20 0.10 17.43
N ASN A 28 -8.50 -1.17 17.69
CA ASN A 28 -9.31 -1.58 18.84
C ASN A 28 -8.62 -1.30 20.18
N SER A 29 -7.30 -1.25 20.21
CA SER A 29 -6.52 -0.94 21.42
C SER A 29 -6.49 0.56 21.76
N ILE A 30 -6.82 1.42 20.80
CA ILE A 30 -6.80 2.88 20.95
C ILE A 30 -8.20 3.37 21.31
N SER A 31 -8.40 3.79 22.55
CA SER A 31 -9.71 4.26 23.03
C SER A 31 -9.99 5.72 22.66
N ALA A 32 -8.96 6.52 22.41
CA ALA A 32 -9.11 7.92 22.09
C ALA A 32 -9.59 8.13 20.63
N LYS A 33 -10.41 9.14 20.39
CA LYS A 33 -10.72 9.61 19.05
C LYS A 33 -9.53 10.39 18.50
N ALA A 34 -9.08 10.02 17.31
CA ALA A 34 -7.97 10.70 16.66
C ALA A 34 -8.15 10.61 15.14
N ALA A 35 -7.87 11.71 14.45
CA ALA A 35 -7.98 11.76 12.98
C ALA A 35 -7.06 10.71 12.32
N ALA A 36 -5.85 10.53 12.84
CA ALA A 36 -4.91 9.53 12.34
C ALA A 36 -5.44 8.09 12.46
N LYS A 37 -6.25 7.80 13.50
CA LYS A 37 -6.91 6.50 13.66
C LYS A 37 -7.89 6.23 12.51
N ASP A 38 -8.74 7.20 12.18
CA ASP A 38 -9.70 7.08 11.07
C ASP A 38 -8.99 7.01 9.71
N GLN A 39 -7.92 7.77 9.52
CA GLN A 39 -7.11 7.74 8.32
C GLN A 39 -6.45 6.38 8.12
N LEU A 40 -5.88 5.81 9.16
CA LEU A 40 -5.27 4.49 9.11
C LEU A 40 -6.29 3.41 8.78
N ASP A 41 -7.47 3.45 9.39
CA ASP A 41 -8.55 2.51 9.12
C ASP A 41 -8.92 2.50 7.63
N ARG A 42 -9.19 3.67 7.06
CA ARG A 42 -9.55 3.81 5.65
C ARG A 42 -8.40 3.45 4.71
N ALA A 43 -7.20 3.92 4.98
CA ALA A 43 -6.05 3.67 4.13
C ALA A 43 -5.66 2.18 4.12
N SER A 44 -5.68 1.51 5.28
CA SER A 44 -5.37 0.08 5.36
C SER A 44 -6.36 -0.76 4.54
N THR A 45 -7.63 -0.45 4.59
CA THR A 45 -8.67 -1.13 3.81
C THR A 45 -8.50 -0.87 2.31
N SER A 46 -8.10 0.33 1.93
CA SER A 46 -7.90 0.73 0.54
C SER A 46 -6.82 -0.09 -0.16
N VAL A 47 -5.78 -0.54 0.55
CA VAL A 47 -4.67 -1.28 -0.07
C VAL A 47 -5.15 -2.58 -0.73
N PRO A 48 -5.72 -3.55 0.00
CA PRO A 48 -6.15 -4.81 -0.63
C PRO A 48 -7.28 -4.62 -1.63
N LEU A 49 -8.20 -3.69 -1.40
CA LEU A 49 -9.32 -3.48 -2.31
C LEU A 49 -8.84 -2.98 -3.68
N ASN A 50 -7.88 -2.06 -3.71
CA ASN A 50 -7.34 -1.55 -4.97
C ASN A 50 -6.42 -2.57 -5.67
N ILE A 51 -5.69 -3.41 -4.92
CA ILE A 51 -4.93 -4.52 -5.50
C ILE A 51 -5.88 -5.48 -6.22
N ALA A 52 -6.96 -5.89 -5.56
CA ALA A 52 -7.95 -6.81 -6.13
C ALA A 52 -8.62 -6.21 -7.38
N GLU A 53 -9.07 -4.95 -7.31
CA GLU A 53 -9.67 -4.28 -8.45
C GLU A 53 -8.70 -4.13 -9.62
N GLY A 54 -7.47 -3.71 -9.35
CA GLY A 54 -6.45 -3.55 -10.37
C GLY A 54 -6.14 -4.87 -11.06
N ASN A 55 -5.99 -5.95 -10.29
CA ASN A 55 -5.74 -7.27 -10.86
C ASN A 55 -6.88 -7.76 -11.76
N GLY A 56 -8.09 -7.33 -11.51
CA GLY A 56 -9.28 -7.70 -12.30
C GLY A 56 -9.51 -6.87 -13.56
N LYS A 57 -8.76 -5.77 -13.76
CA LYS A 57 -8.91 -4.94 -14.95
C LYS A 57 -8.28 -5.58 -16.19
N PHE A 58 -8.87 -5.34 -17.36
CA PHE A 58 -8.39 -5.92 -18.62
C PHE A 58 -7.17 -5.17 -19.17
N SER A 59 -7.17 -3.84 -19.12
CA SER A 59 -6.08 -3.06 -19.68
C SER A 59 -4.94 -2.87 -18.66
N ALA A 60 -3.69 -2.86 -19.15
CA ALA A 60 -2.52 -2.59 -18.33
C ALA A 60 -2.58 -1.18 -17.71
N LYS A 61 -3.11 -0.21 -18.45
CA LYS A 61 -3.29 1.16 -17.97
C LYS A 61 -4.22 1.24 -16.76
N ASP A 62 -5.37 0.56 -16.82
CA ASP A 62 -6.31 0.54 -15.70
C ASP A 62 -5.74 -0.24 -14.51
N ARG A 63 -5.04 -1.36 -14.76
CA ARG A 63 -4.34 -2.11 -13.71
C ARG A 63 -3.34 -1.23 -12.97
N ALA A 64 -2.50 -0.51 -13.72
CA ALA A 64 -1.50 0.40 -13.14
C ALA A 64 -2.16 1.49 -12.28
N ARG A 65 -3.27 2.06 -12.73
CA ARG A 65 -3.99 3.10 -11.99
C ARG A 65 -4.42 2.63 -10.60
N PHE A 66 -5.03 1.45 -10.50
CA PHE A 66 -5.47 0.90 -9.22
C PHE A 66 -4.31 0.50 -8.32
N LEU A 67 -3.24 -0.06 -8.88
CA LEU A 67 -2.04 -0.39 -8.11
C LEU A 67 -1.33 0.86 -7.58
N GLU A 68 -1.37 1.96 -8.34
CA GLU A 68 -0.85 3.26 -7.88
C GLU A 68 -1.66 3.80 -6.70
N ILE A 69 -2.99 3.67 -6.73
CA ILE A 69 -3.84 4.02 -5.58
C ILE A 69 -3.49 3.16 -4.36
N ALA A 70 -3.30 1.86 -4.55
CA ALA A 70 -2.90 0.95 -3.46
C ALA A 70 -1.56 1.36 -2.84
N ARG A 71 -0.59 1.71 -3.67
CA ARG A 71 0.73 2.19 -3.23
C ARG A 71 0.61 3.47 -2.40
N GLY A 72 -0.15 4.46 -2.89
CA GLY A 72 -0.41 5.70 -2.16
C GLY A 72 -1.09 5.44 -0.81
N SER A 73 -2.03 4.51 -0.77
CA SER A 73 -2.70 4.11 0.48
C SER A 73 -1.73 3.46 1.48
N ALA A 74 -0.79 2.64 0.99
CA ALA A 74 0.24 2.05 1.84
C ALA A 74 1.17 3.11 2.45
N LEU A 75 1.56 4.11 1.66
CA LEU A 75 2.36 5.25 2.14
C LEU A 75 1.58 6.08 3.17
N GLU A 76 0.28 6.28 2.94
CA GLU A 76 -0.60 6.96 3.89
C GLU A 76 -0.70 6.19 5.22
N CYS A 77 -0.77 4.87 5.16
CA CYS A 77 -0.73 4.03 6.36
C CYS A 77 0.55 4.26 7.17
N ALA A 78 1.70 4.29 6.50
CA ALA A 78 2.99 4.51 7.15
C ALA A 78 3.02 5.88 7.85
N ALA A 79 2.56 6.93 7.17
CA ALA A 79 2.48 8.27 7.73
C ALA A 79 1.51 8.34 8.91
N ALA A 80 0.34 7.69 8.81
CA ALA A 80 -0.64 7.66 9.91
C ALA A 80 -0.08 6.97 11.15
N LEU A 81 0.69 5.89 10.98
CA LEU A 81 1.38 5.21 12.09
C LEU A 81 2.37 6.17 12.77
N ASP A 82 3.12 6.95 12.01
CA ASP A 82 4.04 7.93 12.56
C ASP A 82 3.32 9.00 13.37
N VAL A 83 2.16 9.45 12.88
CA VAL A 83 1.33 10.43 13.62
C VAL A 83 0.82 9.85 14.94
N LEU A 84 0.39 8.58 14.95
CA LEU A 84 -0.05 7.92 16.18
C LEU A 84 1.07 7.85 17.22
N VAL A 85 2.31 7.57 16.79
CA VAL A 85 3.48 7.59 17.67
C VAL A 85 3.77 9.01 18.17
N ALA A 86 3.78 9.99 17.28
CA ALA A 86 4.03 11.40 17.64
C ALA A 86 3.00 11.93 18.65
N ARG A 87 1.76 11.49 18.53
CA ARG A 87 0.66 11.83 19.44
C ARG A 87 0.64 10.96 20.71
N LYS A 88 1.59 10.05 20.87
CA LYS A 88 1.73 9.17 22.03
C LYS A 88 0.54 8.23 22.26
N LEU A 89 -0.17 7.88 21.19
CA LEU A 89 -1.26 6.91 21.22
C LEU A 89 -0.78 5.48 21.09
N VAL A 90 0.39 5.28 20.48
CA VAL A 90 1.09 4.00 20.39
C VAL A 90 2.58 4.21 20.64
N ALA A 91 3.26 3.16 21.11
CA ALA A 91 4.72 3.20 21.30
C ALA A 91 5.44 2.96 19.96
N PRO A 92 6.65 3.54 19.75
CA PRO A 92 7.41 3.30 18.52
C PRO A 92 7.65 1.82 18.22
N GLU A 93 7.90 1.01 19.25
CA GLU A 93 8.18 -0.42 19.11
C GLU A 93 6.98 -1.22 18.56
N GLN A 94 5.76 -0.73 18.81
CA GLN A 94 4.54 -1.39 18.34
C GLN A 94 4.37 -1.34 16.84
N ILE A 95 4.97 -0.35 16.15
CA ILE A 95 4.78 -0.15 14.71
C ILE A 95 5.95 -0.64 13.86
N GLU A 96 7.06 -1.10 14.43
CA GLU A 96 8.27 -1.47 13.69
C GLU A 96 7.99 -2.56 12.65
N ASN A 97 7.40 -3.69 13.07
CA ASN A 97 7.08 -4.79 12.15
C ASN A 97 6.05 -4.38 11.10
N ALA A 98 5.10 -3.55 11.46
CA ALA A 98 4.09 -3.03 10.54
C ALA A 98 4.72 -2.13 9.47
N LYS A 99 5.70 -1.30 9.85
CA LYS A 99 6.45 -0.45 8.92
C LYS A 99 7.24 -1.30 7.92
N GLU A 100 7.89 -2.35 8.40
CA GLU A 100 8.60 -3.31 7.54
C GLU A 100 7.67 -4.01 6.57
N ASN A 101 6.48 -4.41 7.03
CA ASN A 101 5.45 -4.99 6.19
C ASN A 101 5.00 -4.01 5.09
N LEU A 102 4.79 -2.74 5.44
CA LEU A 102 4.44 -1.70 4.46
C LEU A 102 5.55 -1.47 3.43
N VAL A 103 6.82 -1.51 3.84
CA VAL A 103 7.95 -1.44 2.91
C VAL A 103 7.87 -2.58 1.88
N ARG A 104 7.62 -3.82 2.31
CA ARG A 104 7.48 -4.96 1.40
C ARG A 104 6.30 -4.76 0.44
N ILE A 105 5.16 -4.31 0.94
CA ILE A 105 3.98 -4.03 0.11
C ILE A 105 4.30 -2.99 -0.96
N VAL A 106 4.90 -1.87 -0.58
CA VAL A 106 5.30 -0.80 -1.52
C VAL A 106 6.28 -1.32 -2.57
N GLN A 107 7.29 -2.08 -2.16
CA GLN A 107 8.28 -2.66 -3.09
C GLN A 107 7.64 -3.62 -4.09
N MET A 108 6.74 -4.49 -3.64
CA MET A 108 6.01 -5.40 -4.53
C MET A 108 5.12 -4.65 -5.52
N LEU A 109 4.42 -3.61 -5.07
CA LEU A 109 3.60 -2.76 -5.94
C LEU A 109 4.46 -2.00 -6.96
N MET A 110 5.61 -1.48 -6.54
CA MET A 110 6.57 -0.83 -7.45
C MET A 110 7.06 -1.79 -8.53
N GLY A 111 7.38 -3.04 -8.16
CA GLY A 111 7.79 -4.06 -9.12
C GLY A 111 6.69 -4.36 -10.15
N MET A 112 5.45 -4.46 -9.72
CA MET A 112 4.30 -4.67 -10.61
C MET A 112 4.08 -3.48 -11.53
N LEU A 113 4.15 -2.25 -11.00
CA LEU A 113 3.99 -1.02 -11.77
C LEU A 113 5.06 -0.88 -12.85
N ARG A 114 6.33 -1.20 -12.55
CA ARG A 114 7.43 -1.19 -13.53
C ARG A 114 7.15 -2.15 -14.69
N ARG A 115 6.66 -3.34 -14.41
CA ARG A 115 6.32 -4.32 -15.46
C ARG A 115 5.21 -3.80 -16.37
N PHE A 116 4.18 -3.16 -15.84
CA PHE A 116 3.12 -2.57 -16.66
C PHE A 116 3.62 -1.39 -17.48
N SER A 117 4.50 -0.58 -16.93
CA SER A 117 5.13 0.53 -17.61
C SER A 117 5.97 0.07 -18.80
N ASP A 118 6.78 -0.97 -18.62
CA ASP A 118 7.57 -1.58 -19.70
C ASP A 118 6.66 -2.15 -20.79
N PHE A 119 5.58 -2.82 -20.41
CA PHE A 119 4.58 -3.33 -21.35
C PHE A 119 3.94 -2.21 -22.18
N LEU A 120 3.57 -1.10 -21.55
CA LEU A 120 2.95 0.04 -22.23
C LEU A 120 3.93 0.73 -23.18
N ARG A 121 5.23 0.76 -22.90
CA ARG A 121 6.26 1.25 -23.82
C ARG A 121 6.40 0.36 -25.05
N GLU A 122 6.42 -0.94 -24.88
CA GLU A 122 6.47 -1.91 -25.97
C GLU A 122 5.28 -1.77 -26.92
N GLU A 123 4.11 -1.44 -26.36
CA GLU A 123 2.87 -1.17 -27.11
C GLU A 123 2.84 0.24 -27.76
N GLY A 124 3.88 1.06 -27.56
CA GLY A 124 4.00 2.40 -28.14
C GLY A 124 3.31 3.50 -27.35
N GLY A 125 2.99 3.26 -26.08
CA GLY A 125 2.42 4.27 -25.17
C GLY A 125 3.48 4.92 -24.31
N GLU A 126 3.60 6.26 -24.35
CA GLU A 126 4.36 7.00 -23.34
C GLU A 126 3.60 7.05 -22.02
N TYR A 127 4.23 6.58 -20.96
CA TYR A 127 3.67 6.59 -19.62
C TYR A 127 4.60 7.36 -18.69
N GLY A 128 4.13 8.52 -18.23
CA GLY A 128 4.91 9.41 -17.37
C GLY A 128 4.94 9.04 -15.89
N ILE A 129 4.38 7.90 -15.49
CA ILE A 129 4.27 7.50 -14.07
C ILE A 129 5.63 7.17 -13.44
N GLU A 130 6.59 6.68 -14.24
CA GLU A 130 7.88 6.21 -13.71
C GLU A 130 8.77 7.28 -13.10
N HIS A 131 8.75 8.50 -13.66
CA HIS A 131 9.73 9.52 -13.27
C HIS A 131 9.35 10.30 -12.01
N GLU A 132 8.07 10.46 -11.73
CA GLU A 132 7.63 11.20 -10.54
C GLU A 132 7.76 10.38 -9.25
N HIS A 133 7.61 9.05 -9.33
CA HIS A 133 7.59 8.19 -8.16
C HIS A 133 8.97 7.70 -7.71
N GLU A 134 9.94 7.57 -8.61
CA GLU A 134 11.32 7.26 -8.24
C GLU A 134 11.97 8.40 -7.43
N HIS A 135 11.62 9.64 -7.76
CA HIS A 135 12.13 10.81 -7.03
C HIS A 135 11.56 10.93 -5.61
N ASP A 136 10.31 10.58 -5.40
CA ASP A 136 9.69 10.63 -4.08
C ASP A 136 10.25 9.54 -3.15
N TYR A 137 10.63 8.38 -3.71
CA TYR A 137 11.20 7.29 -2.94
C TYR A 137 12.62 7.60 -2.48
N GLU A 138 13.45 8.21 -3.34
CA GLU A 138 14.82 8.61 -3.00
C GLU A 138 14.87 9.73 -1.95
N ARG A 139 13.87 10.62 -1.92
CA ARG A 139 13.81 11.69 -0.91
C ARG A 139 13.42 11.19 0.49
N GLY A 140 12.68 10.11 0.57
CA GLY A 140 12.31 9.50 1.86
C GLY A 140 13.46 8.78 2.56
N GLU A 141 14.48 8.36 1.82
CA GLU A 141 15.64 7.67 2.38
C GLU A 141 16.73 8.61 2.95
N HIS A 142 16.64 9.91 2.69
CA HIS A 142 17.67 10.89 3.08
C HIS A 142 17.26 11.83 4.21
N GLU A 143 16.07 11.69 4.76
CA GLU A 143 15.61 12.37 5.96
C GLU A 143 15.68 11.46 7.20
#